data_2861c5294d808bf4dac182146d840a16
#
_entry.id   2861c5294d808bf4dac182146d840a16
#
_cell.length_a   1.000
_cell.length_b   1.000
_cell.length_c   1.000
_cell.angle_alpha   90.00
_cell.angle_beta   90.00
_cell.angle_gamma   90.00
#
_symmetry.space_group_name_H-M   'P 1'
#
loop_
_entity.id
_entity.type
_entity.pdbx_description
1 polymer ?
#
loop_
_entity_poly.entity_id
_entity_poly.type
_entity_poly.pdbx_seq_one_letter_code
_entity_poly.pdbx_strand_id
1 'polypeptide(L)'
;IGKAEAILPKSEQVPDEVLHEDQLIKVFIVDVKNTDKGPKAMISRRHPGLVRRLFELEVPEIYEGTVIIDSVAREAGARTKIAVHSKDENVDAIGACIGPKGSRVNQIVDILGGEKIDIINYSENPEEFIAAALAPANVLKVEIEDAENKVCHVTVPDHQLSLAIGNKGQNARLAAHLTGWKIDIKPESGFYEG
;
A
#
# COMPACT_ATOMS: atom_id res chain seq x y z
N ILE A 1 -13.81 -21.06 -5.48
CA ILE A 1 -13.17 -21.59 -4.27
C ILE A 1 -13.70 -23.03 -4.06
N GLY A 2 -13.03 -24.02 -4.67
CA GLY A 2 -13.51 -25.38 -4.67
C GLY A 2 -14.92 -25.51 -5.24
N LYS A 3 -15.83 -26.13 -4.48
CA LYS A 3 -17.25 -26.25 -4.84
C LYS A 3 -18.13 -25.17 -4.15
N ALA A 4 -17.53 -24.24 -3.38
CA ALA A 4 -18.27 -23.20 -2.68
C ALA A 4 -18.52 -22.00 -3.60
N GLU A 5 -19.71 -21.44 -3.52
CA GLU A 5 -20.07 -20.20 -4.20
C GLU A 5 -19.91 -19.02 -3.25
N ALA A 6 -19.42 -17.91 -3.78
CA ALA A 6 -19.33 -16.65 -3.06
C ALA A 6 -19.80 -15.50 -3.97
N ILE A 7 -20.35 -14.46 -3.37
CA ILE A 7 -20.77 -13.27 -4.09
C ILE A 7 -19.74 -12.18 -3.85
N LEU A 8 -19.28 -11.55 -4.93
CA LEU A 8 -18.45 -10.35 -4.90
C LEU A 8 -19.38 -9.13 -5.05
N PRO A 9 -19.80 -8.50 -3.93
CA PRO A 9 -20.71 -7.37 -4.02
C PRO A 9 -20.04 -6.17 -4.70
N LYS A 10 -20.83 -5.29 -5.29
CA LYS A 10 -20.32 -4.12 -6.01
C LYS A 10 -19.44 -3.23 -5.12
N SER A 11 -19.77 -3.11 -3.84
CA SER A 11 -18.99 -2.37 -2.85
C SER A 11 -17.59 -2.93 -2.62
N GLU A 12 -17.35 -4.21 -2.94
CA GLU A 12 -16.07 -4.90 -2.78
C GLU A 12 -15.34 -5.12 -4.12
N GLN A 13 -15.89 -4.59 -5.20
CA GLN A 13 -15.24 -4.59 -6.51
C GLN A 13 -14.33 -3.38 -6.66
N VAL A 14 -13.27 -3.54 -7.45
CA VAL A 14 -12.37 -2.44 -7.80
C VAL A 14 -13.07 -1.53 -8.81
N PRO A 15 -13.06 -0.19 -8.63
CA PRO A 15 -13.61 0.72 -9.61
C PRO A 15 -13.00 0.49 -11.00
N ASP A 16 -13.86 0.50 -12.02
CA ASP A 16 -13.48 0.36 -13.43
C ASP A 16 -12.84 -1.00 -13.82
N GLU A 17 -12.75 -1.96 -12.88
CA GLU A 17 -12.30 -3.31 -13.20
C GLU A 17 -13.39 -4.08 -13.94
N VAL A 18 -13.05 -4.59 -15.12
CA VAL A 18 -13.96 -5.42 -15.91
C VAL A 18 -13.69 -6.88 -15.64
N LEU A 19 -14.66 -7.57 -15.08
CA LEU A 19 -14.61 -9.01 -14.82
C LEU A 19 -15.41 -9.75 -15.89
N HIS A 20 -14.86 -10.84 -16.41
CA HIS A 20 -15.47 -11.65 -17.45
C HIS A 20 -15.93 -12.99 -16.90
N GLU A 21 -16.94 -13.57 -17.55
CA GLU A 21 -17.40 -14.92 -17.28
C GLU A 21 -16.25 -15.94 -17.48
N ASP A 22 -16.17 -16.95 -16.65
CA ASP A 22 -15.12 -17.98 -16.63
C ASP A 22 -13.69 -17.46 -16.31
N GLN A 23 -13.54 -16.20 -15.97
CA GLN A 23 -12.26 -15.65 -15.56
C GLN A 23 -11.87 -16.10 -14.15
N LEU A 24 -10.62 -16.57 -14.00
CA LEU A 24 -10.04 -16.84 -12.67
C LEU A 24 -9.45 -15.55 -12.10
N ILE A 25 -9.93 -15.16 -10.93
CA ILE A 25 -9.45 -13.96 -10.23
C ILE A 25 -8.99 -14.29 -8.82
N LYS A 26 -8.04 -13.51 -8.32
CA LYS A 26 -7.64 -13.54 -6.93
C LYS A 26 -8.58 -12.67 -6.11
N VAL A 27 -9.04 -13.18 -4.98
CA VAL A 27 -9.89 -12.46 -4.04
C VAL A 27 -9.35 -12.63 -2.63
N PHE A 28 -9.65 -11.66 -1.77
CA PHE A 28 -9.38 -11.75 -0.35
C PHE A 28 -10.64 -12.24 0.36
N ILE A 29 -10.51 -13.25 1.20
CA ILE A 29 -11.60 -13.73 2.05
C ILE A 29 -11.63 -12.88 3.30
N VAL A 30 -12.63 -12.01 3.39
CA VAL A 30 -12.79 -11.08 4.52
C VAL A 30 -13.31 -11.81 5.75
N ASP A 31 -14.30 -12.67 5.57
CA ASP A 31 -14.95 -13.43 6.63
C ASP A 31 -15.64 -14.67 6.06
N VAL A 32 -15.87 -15.64 6.92
CA VAL A 32 -16.68 -16.84 6.61
C VAL A 32 -17.77 -16.98 7.66
N LYS A 33 -19.03 -16.94 7.24
CA LYS A 33 -20.19 -17.11 8.11
C LYS A 33 -20.82 -18.48 7.89
N ASN A 34 -21.15 -19.17 8.96
CA ASN A 34 -21.96 -20.37 8.91
C ASN A 34 -23.44 -19.99 8.78
N THR A 35 -24.09 -20.55 7.77
CA THR A 35 -25.53 -20.40 7.53
C THR A 35 -26.21 -21.76 7.51
N ASP A 36 -27.53 -21.79 7.59
CA ASP A 36 -28.30 -23.03 7.49
C ASP A 36 -28.07 -23.79 6.18
N LYS A 37 -27.60 -23.11 5.17
CA LYS A 37 -27.23 -23.68 3.85
C LYS A 37 -25.74 -23.99 3.69
N GLY A 38 -24.96 -23.91 4.78
CA GLY A 38 -23.52 -24.12 4.79
C GLY A 38 -22.71 -22.83 4.93
N PRO A 39 -21.36 -22.93 4.92
CA PRO A 39 -20.48 -21.78 5.04
C PRO A 39 -20.59 -20.85 3.84
N LYS A 40 -20.67 -19.54 4.12
CA LYS A 40 -20.70 -18.47 3.12
C LYS A 40 -19.49 -17.57 3.30
N ALA A 41 -18.64 -17.49 2.27
CA ALA A 41 -17.49 -16.63 2.28
C ALA A 41 -17.85 -15.19 1.83
N MET A 42 -17.37 -14.21 2.57
CA MET A 42 -17.38 -12.80 2.18
C MET A 42 -16.04 -12.49 1.53
N ILE A 43 -16.05 -12.07 0.28
CA ILE A 43 -14.85 -11.84 -0.53
C ILE A 43 -14.75 -10.39 -0.99
N SER A 44 -13.51 -9.95 -1.23
CA SER A 44 -13.20 -8.59 -1.68
C SER A 44 -12.06 -8.58 -2.69
N ARG A 45 -12.15 -7.68 -3.65
CA ARG A 45 -11.07 -7.32 -4.56
C ARG A 45 -10.40 -6.00 -4.19
N ARG A 46 -11.00 -5.22 -3.29
CA ARG A 46 -10.49 -3.89 -2.91
C ARG A 46 -9.92 -3.81 -1.49
N HIS A 47 -10.07 -4.85 -0.69
CA HIS A 47 -9.53 -4.88 0.67
C HIS A 47 -7.99 -4.82 0.67
N PRO A 48 -7.35 -4.02 1.55
CA PRO A 48 -5.88 -3.96 1.66
C PRO A 48 -5.22 -5.33 1.91
N GLY A 49 -5.93 -6.24 2.57
CA GLY A 49 -5.50 -7.61 2.83
C GLY A 49 -5.20 -8.40 1.56
N LEU A 50 -5.83 -8.09 0.43
CA LEU A 50 -5.51 -8.73 -0.85
C LEU A 50 -4.06 -8.46 -1.25
N VAL A 51 -3.59 -7.23 -1.17
CA VAL A 51 -2.21 -6.86 -1.47
C VAL A 51 -1.24 -7.56 -0.53
N ARG A 52 -1.51 -7.54 0.76
CA ARG A 52 -0.69 -8.24 1.77
C ARG A 52 -0.54 -9.73 1.44
N ARG A 53 -1.63 -10.42 1.15
CA ARG A 53 -1.63 -11.84 0.81
C ARG A 53 -0.91 -12.15 -0.51
N LEU A 54 -1.03 -11.28 -1.50
CA LEU A 54 -0.30 -11.43 -2.76
C LEU A 54 1.21 -11.33 -2.55
N PHE A 55 1.69 -10.40 -1.72
CA PHE A 55 3.10 -10.33 -1.36
C PHE A 55 3.57 -11.56 -0.59
N GLU A 56 2.79 -12.10 0.33
CA GLU A 56 3.11 -13.34 1.04
C GLU A 56 3.26 -14.52 0.08
N LEU A 57 2.47 -14.58 -0.98
CA LEU A 57 2.54 -15.65 -1.98
C LEU A 57 3.73 -15.51 -2.94
N GLU A 58 4.08 -14.27 -3.33
CA GLU A 58 5.11 -14.00 -4.33
C GLU A 58 6.52 -13.82 -3.74
N VAL A 59 6.64 -13.46 -2.46
CA VAL A 59 7.90 -13.12 -1.81
C VAL A 59 8.22 -14.16 -0.75
N PRO A 60 9.15 -15.09 -1.02
CA PRO A 60 9.51 -16.15 -0.07
C PRO A 60 9.96 -15.61 1.29
N GLU A 61 10.71 -14.52 1.32
CA GLU A 61 11.22 -13.89 2.54
C GLU A 61 10.10 -13.34 3.43
N ILE A 62 8.96 -12.97 2.84
CA ILE A 62 7.76 -12.59 3.61
C ILE A 62 7.06 -13.84 4.15
N TYR A 63 6.90 -14.86 3.33
CA TYR A 63 6.29 -16.12 3.74
C TYR A 63 7.03 -16.77 4.90
N GLU A 64 8.36 -16.76 4.87
CA GLU A 64 9.24 -17.29 5.90
C GLU A 64 9.34 -16.41 7.15
N GLY A 65 8.86 -15.18 7.08
CA GLY A 65 8.84 -14.24 8.21
C GLY A 65 10.15 -13.47 8.42
N THR A 66 11.08 -13.50 7.47
CA THR A 66 12.31 -12.69 7.49
C THR A 66 12.01 -11.23 7.17
N VAL A 67 11.19 -11.01 6.14
CA VAL A 67 10.67 -9.68 5.76
C VAL A 67 9.24 -9.55 6.28
N ILE A 68 8.97 -8.42 6.91
CA ILE A 68 7.67 -8.10 7.52
C ILE A 68 7.01 -6.96 6.77
N ILE A 69 5.73 -7.10 6.49
CA ILE A 69 4.88 -5.98 6.06
C ILE A 69 4.28 -5.33 7.31
N ASP A 70 4.71 -4.12 7.62
CA ASP A 70 4.26 -3.38 8.81
C ASP A 70 2.91 -2.71 8.59
N SER A 71 2.71 -2.11 7.44
CA SER A 71 1.46 -1.46 7.09
C SER A 71 1.19 -1.46 5.59
N VAL A 72 -0.07 -1.30 5.24
CA VAL A 72 -0.56 -1.20 3.86
C VAL A 72 -1.58 -0.07 3.79
N ALA A 73 -1.40 0.83 2.83
CA ALA A 73 -2.39 1.85 2.48
C ALA A 73 -2.77 1.68 1.01
N ARG A 74 -4.06 1.52 0.72
CA ARG A 74 -4.54 1.17 -0.61
C ARG A 74 -5.68 2.04 -1.08
N GLU A 75 -5.55 2.58 -2.27
CA GLU A 75 -6.65 3.06 -3.09
C GLU A 75 -6.82 2.08 -4.26
N ALA A 76 -7.78 1.17 -4.12
CA ALA A 76 -7.98 0.06 -5.04
C ALA A 76 -8.17 0.52 -6.47
N GLY A 77 -7.45 -0.11 -7.40
CA GLY A 77 -7.46 0.23 -8.82
C GLY A 77 -6.54 1.39 -9.20
N ALA A 78 -6.01 2.14 -8.22
CA ALA A 78 -5.17 3.29 -8.47
C ALA A 78 -3.74 3.10 -7.96
N ARG A 79 -3.55 3.07 -6.65
CA ARG A 79 -2.21 2.99 -6.04
C ARG A 79 -2.25 2.38 -4.65
N THR A 80 -1.19 1.68 -4.31
CA THR A 80 -0.95 1.12 -2.98
C THR A 80 0.46 1.46 -2.52
N LYS A 81 0.60 1.76 -1.23
CA LYS A 81 1.90 1.84 -0.55
C LYS A 81 1.98 0.73 0.49
N ILE A 82 3.12 0.05 0.53
CA ILE A 82 3.43 -0.93 1.59
C ILE A 82 4.71 -0.52 2.31
N ALA A 83 4.72 -0.66 3.63
CA ALA A 83 5.89 -0.45 4.46
C ALA A 83 6.43 -1.79 4.92
N VAL A 84 7.71 -2.03 4.70
CA VAL A 84 8.38 -3.30 4.99
C VAL A 84 9.66 -3.08 5.76
N HIS A 85 10.05 -4.07 6.57
CA HIS A 85 11.39 -4.15 7.15
C HIS A 85 11.89 -5.59 7.15
N SER A 86 13.19 -5.77 7.27
CA SER A 86 13.82 -7.09 7.43
C SER A 86 14.28 -7.29 8.87
N LYS A 87 14.07 -8.49 9.39
CA LYS A 87 14.65 -8.94 10.65
C LYS A 87 16.12 -9.35 10.53
N ASP A 88 16.58 -9.60 9.31
CA ASP A 88 17.94 -9.97 8.97
C ASP A 88 18.63 -8.81 8.25
N GLU A 89 19.73 -8.31 8.83
CA GLU A 89 20.50 -7.18 8.27
C GLU A 89 21.10 -7.48 6.90
N ASN A 90 21.26 -8.76 6.56
CA ASN A 90 21.78 -9.19 5.25
C ASN A 90 20.70 -9.31 4.17
N VAL A 91 19.44 -9.12 4.53
CA VAL A 91 18.31 -9.19 3.59
C VAL A 91 17.74 -7.80 3.35
N ASP A 92 17.79 -7.35 2.09
CA ASP A 92 17.15 -6.12 1.63
C ASP A 92 15.63 -6.34 1.49
N ALA A 93 14.85 -5.73 2.38
CA ALA A 93 13.41 -5.90 2.41
C ALA A 93 12.74 -5.39 1.12
N ILE A 94 13.12 -4.21 0.64
CA ILE A 94 12.58 -3.66 -0.62
C ILE A 94 13.00 -4.51 -1.81
N GLY A 95 14.27 -4.85 -1.91
CA GLY A 95 14.80 -5.69 -2.99
C GLY A 95 14.13 -7.06 -3.06
N ALA A 96 13.85 -7.67 -1.92
CA ALA A 96 13.12 -8.95 -1.85
C ALA A 96 11.68 -8.83 -2.40
N CYS A 97 10.99 -7.75 -2.10
CA CYS A 97 9.63 -7.48 -2.59
C CYS A 97 9.59 -7.16 -4.09
N ILE A 98 10.59 -6.46 -4.61
CA ILE A 98 10.68 -6.12 -6.04
C ILE A 98 11.00 -7.36 -6.85
N GLY A 99 11.95 -8.17 -6.39
CA GLY A 99 12.46 -9.34 -7.10
C GLY A 99 13.39 -9.00 -8.27
N PRO A 100 14.05 -10.01 -8.87
CA PRO A 100 14.95 -9.81 -10.00
C PRO A 100 14.24 -9.10 -11.17
N LYS A 101 14.76 -7.95 -11.60
CA LYS A 101 14.18 -7.12 -12.69
C LYS A 101 12.71 -6.75 -12.47
N GLY A 102 12.29 -6.63 -11.21
CA GLY A 102 10.92 -6.31 -10.87
C GLY A 102 9.91 -7.46 -11.01
N SER A 103 10.38 -8.70 -11.18
CA SER A 103 9.52 -9.85 -11.50
C SER A 103 8.42 -10.10 -10.48
N ARG A 104 8.70 -9.93 -9.19
CA ARG A 104 7.72 -10.20 -8.13
C ARG A 104 6.67 -9.10 -8.03
N VAL A 105 7.10 -7.84 -7.95
CA VAL A 105 6.17 -6.71 -7.85
C VAL A 105 5.33 -6.56 -9.12
N ASN A 106 5.91 -6.78 -10.30
CA ASN A 106 5.17 -6.68 -11.56
C ASN A 106 4.08 -7.73 -11.69
N GLN A 107 4.32 -8.94 -11.18
CA GLN A 107 3.29 -9.98 -11.15
C GLN A 107 2.09 -9.58 -10.28
N ILE A 108 2.37 -8.96 -9.13
CA ILE A 108 1.30 -8.45 -8.25
C ILE A 108 0.54 -7.30 -8.93
N VAL A 109 1.25 -6.38 -9.56
CA VAL A 109 0.65 -5.27 -10.34
C VAL A 109 -0.29 -5.81 -11.40
N ASP A 110 0.11 -6.85 -12.14
CA ASP A 110 -0.71 -7.49 -13.19
C ASP A 110 -1.97 -8.15 -12.60
N ILE A 111 -1.84 -8.87 -11.50
CA ILE A 111 -2.99 -9.48 -10.79
C ILE A 111 -4.00 -8.42 -10.35
N LEU A 112 -3.53 -7.23 -9.97
CA LEU A 112 -4.36 -6.10 -9.54
C LEU A 112 -4.83 -5.22 -10.70
N GLY A 113 -4.58 -5.62 -11.95
CA GLY A 113 -5.06 -4.89 -13.13
C GLY A 113 -4.32 -3.58 -13.43
N GLY A 114 -3.07 -3.48 -13.03
CA GLY A 114 -2.22 -2.30 -13.28
C GLY A 114 -2.16 -1.29 -12.13
N GLU A 115 -2.65 -1.65 -10.95
CA GLU A 115 -2.55 -0.81 -9.74
C GLU A 115 -1.07 -0.56 -9.40
N LYS A 116 -0.68 0.71 -9.26
CA LYS A 116 0.70 1.08 -8.91
C LYS A 116 1.01 0.70 -7.47
N ILE A 117 2.24 0.22 -7.22
CA ILE A 117 2.68 -0.20 -5.90
C ILE A 117 3.99 0.50 -5.55
N ASP A 118 3.99 1.24 -4.44
CA ASP A 118 5.19 1.79 -3.82
C ASP A 118 5.59 0.93 -2.63
N ILE A 119 6.84 0.45 -2.63
CA ILE A 119 7.42 -0.33 -1.54
C ILE A 119 8.38 0.57 -0.76
N ILE A 120 8.14 0.71 0.53
CA ILE A 120 8.76 1.69 1.39
C ILE A 120 9.40 1.00 2.58
N ASN A 121 10.59 1.46 3.00
CA ASN A 121 11.17 1.02 4.25
C ASN A 121 10.37 1.54 5.45
N TYR A 122 9.95 0.63 6.31
CA TYR A 122 9.47 0.97 7.64
C TYR A 122 10.64 1.41 8.52
N SER A 123 10.40 2.42 9.36
CA SER A 123 11.31 2.81 10.44
C SER A 123 10.52 3.12 11.70
N GLU A 124 11.07 2.75 12.84
CA GLU A 124 10.52 3.16 14.15
C GLU A 124 10.70 4.65 14.39
N ASN A 125 11.67 5.28 13.73
CA ASN A 125 11.84 6.74 13.75
C ASN A 125 10.75 7.38 12.86
N PRO A 126 9.81 8.14 13.43
CA PRO A 126 8.70 8.72 12.66
C PRO A 126 9.16 9.62 11.52
N GLU A 127 10.20 10.40 11.72
CA GLU A 127 10.72 11.33 10.69
C GLU A 127 11.22 10.58 9.47
N GLU A 128 11.97 9.50 9.68
CA GLU A 128 12.46 8.62 8.60
C GLU A 128 11.31 7.92 7.88
N PHE A 129 10.35 7.40 8.64
CA PHE A 129 9.21 6.68 8.07
C PHE A 129 8.30 7.61 7.25
N ILE A 130 8.01 8.81 7.76
CA ILE A 130 7.21 9.81 7.04
C ILE A 130 7.91 10.24 5.74
N ALA A 131 9.21 10.52 5.81
CA ALA A 131 9.99 10.89 4.64
C ALA A 131 9.97 9.79 3.57
N ALA A 132 10.19 8.54 3.96
CA ALA A 132 10.13 7.38 3.06
C ALA A 132 8.73 7.19 2.45
N ALA A 133 7.68 7.40 3.23
CA ALA A 133 6.29 7.21 2.81
C ALA A 133 5.85 8.17 1.69
N LEU A 134 6.51 9.32 1.56
CA LEU A 134 6.25 10.30 0.50
C LEU A 134 6.94 10.00 -0.83
N ALA A 135 7.69 8.89 -0.90
CA ALA A 135 8.25 8.45 -2.18
C ALA A 135 7.16 8.44 -3.29
N PRO A 136 7.49 8.79 -4.53
CA PRO A 136 8.82 9.04 -5.08
C PRO A 136 9.39 10.45 -4.84
N ALA A 137 8.69 11.33 -4.11
CA ALA A 137 9.20 12.66 -3.79
C ALA A 137 10.36 12.60 -2.79
N ASN A 138 11.34 13.46 -2.98
CA ASN A 138 12.40 13.66 -2.00
C ASN A 138 11.94 14.63 -0.92
N VAL A 139 12.17 14.28 0.32
CA VAL A 139 11.85 15.10 1.49
C VAL A 139 13.13 15.75 1.99
N LEU A 140 13.10 17.08 2.18
CA LEU A 140 14.22 17.83 2.73
C LEU A 140 14.22 17.82 4.25
N LYS A 141 13.04 17.94 4.86
CA LYS A 141 12.90 18.05 6.31
C LYS A 141 11.53 17.52 6.76
N VAL A 142 11.51 16.86 7.90
CA VAL A 142 10.31 16.49 8.64
C VAL A 142 10.38 17.12 10.02
N GLU A 143 9.36 17.87 10.40
CA GLU A 143 9.24 18.51 11.72
C GLU A 143 8.02 17.96 12.44
N ILE A 144 8.26 17.34 13.58
CA ILE A 144 7.17 16.86 14.44
C ILE A 144 6.60 18.05 15.20
N GLU A 145 5.36 18.42 14.92
CA GLU A 145 4.65 19.49 15.62
C GLU A 145 4.00 18.97 16.90
N ASP A 146 3.31 17.85 16.81
CA ASP A 146 2.60 17.23 17.93
C ASP A 146 2.74 15.71 17.86
N ALA A 147 3.61 15.17 18.70
CA ALA A 147 3.86 13.73 18.72
C ALA A 147 2.68 12.94 19.31
N GLU A 148 1.93 13.52 20.24
CA GLU A 148 0.77 12.87 20.86
C GLU A 148 -0.38 12.71 19.87
N ASN A 149 -0.70 13.77 19.14
CA ASN A 149 -1.74 13.77 18.11
C ASN A 149 -1.24 13.36 16.72
N LYS A 150 0.05 13.02 16.61
CA LYS A 150 0.73 12.60 15.38
C LYS A 150 0.55 13.60 14.25
N VAL A 151 0.98 14.83 14.48
CA VAL A 151 0.98 15.93 13.50
C VAL A 151 2.40 16.30 13.13
N CYS A 152 2.69 16.39 11.84
CA CYS A 152 3.99 16.79 11.32
C CYS A 152 3.89 17.71 10.11
N HIS A 153 4.97 18.47 9.90
CA HIS A 153 5.20 19.29 8.72
C HIS A 153 6.36 18.74 7.91
N VAL A 154 6.16 18.63 6.62
CA VAL A 154 7.17 18.12 5.69
C VAL A 154 7.51 19.20 4.68
N THR A 155 8.81 19.43 4.50
CA THR A 155 9.34 20.35 3.51
C THR A 155 9.93 19.58 2.34
N VAL A 156 9.53 19.93 1.13
CA VAL A 156 10.02 19.33 -0.13
C VAL A 156 10.59 20.43 -1.03
N PRO A 157 11.48 20.08 -2.00
CA PRO A 157 11.88 21.02 -3.03
C PRO A 157 10.67 21.54 -3.80
N ASP A 158 10.67 22.81 -4.18
CA ASP A 158 9.52 23.46 -4.86
C ASP A 158 9.06 22.67 -6.09
N HIS A 159 10.01 22.19 -6.91
CA HIS A 159 9.73 21.43 -8.12
C HIS A 159 9.15 20.02 -7.85
N GLN A 160 9.16 19.55 -6.61
CA GLN A 160 8.62 18.25 -6.20
C GLN A 160 7.32 18.35 -5.39
N LEU A 161 6.82 19.56 -5.14
CA LEU A 161 5.59 19.73 -4.35
C LEU A 161 4.41 18.95 -4.95
N SER A 162 4.18 19.09 -6.26
CA SER A 162 3.11 18.37 -6.95
C SER A 162 3.29 16.85 -6.89
N LEU A 163 4.52 16.37 -6.95
CA LEU A 163 4.85 14.94 -6.84
C LEU A 163 4.56 14.43 -5.42
N ALA A 164 4.94 15.19 -4.40
CA ALA A 164 4.74 14.82 -3.00
C ALA A 164 3.25 14.76 -2.63
N ILE A 165 2.46 15.71 -3.10
CA ILE A 165 1.01 15.75 -2.90
C ILE A 165 0.33 14.67 -3.74
N GLY A 166 0.74 14.54 -5.01
CA GLY A 166 0.15 13.63 -5.98
C GLY A 166 -1.14 14.14 -6.59
N ASN A 167 -1.61 13.45 -7.63
CA ASN A 167 -2.87 13.77 -8.29
C ASN A 167 -4.03 13.68 -7.29
N LYS A 168 -4.80 14.77 -7.15
CA LYS A 168 -5.91 14.88 -6.19
C LYS A 168 -5.50 14.53 -4.74
N GLY A 169 -4.25 14.79 -4.38
CA GLY A 169 -3.72 14.52 -3.05
C GLY A 169 -3.44 13.05 -2.73
N GLN A 170 -3.43 12.18 -3.72
CA GLN A 170 -3.32 10.73 -3.54
C GLN A 170 -2.04 10.31 -2.82
N ASN A 171 -0.87 10.85 -3.21
CA ASN A 171 0.39 10.46 -2.58
C ASN A 171 0.45 10.85 -1.10
N ALA A 172 0.05 12.08 -0.78
CA ALA A 172 -0.02 12.56 0.60
C ALA A 172 -1.03 11.77 1.44
N ARG A 173 -2.20 11.48 0.89
CA ARG A 173 -3.26 10.73 1.58
C ARG A 173 -2.82 9.29 1.88
N LEU A 174 -2.20 8.60 0.92
CA LEU A 174 -1.67 7.27 1.13
C LEU A 174 -0.53 7.25 2.16
N ALA A 175 0.38 8.23 2.11
CA ALA A 175 1.44 8.36 3.10
C ALA A 175 0.90 8.59 4.52
N ALA A 176 -0.12 9.43 4.66
CA ALA A 176 -0.79 9.66 5.94
C ALA A 176 -1.43 8.38 6.49
N HIS A 177 -2.15 7.63 5.66
CA HIS A 177 -2.73 6.34 6.05
C HIS A 177 -1.67 5.30 6.41
N LEU A 178 -0.59 5.22 5.62
CA LEU A 178 0.48 4.24 5.82
C LEU A 178 1.19 4.45 7.15
N THR A 179 1.49 5.70 7.48
CA THR A 179 2.27 6.07 8.68
C THR A 179 1.41 6.30 9.91
N GLY A 180 0.12 6.62 9.72
CA GLY A 180 -0.78 7.04 10.80
C GLY A 180 -0.55 8.48 11.26
N TRP A 181 0.19 9.28 10.50
CA TRP A 181 0.47 10.69 10.78
C TRP A 181 -0.39 11.63 9.94
N LYS A 182 -0.74 12.77 10.51
CA LYS A 182 -1.28 13.92 9.78
C LYS A 182 -0.10 14.69 9.22
N ILE A 183 0.00 14.73 7.89
CA ILE A 183 1.15 15.27 7.17
C ILE A 183 0.74 16.55 6.45
N ASP A 184 1.34 17.68 6.82
CA ASP A 184 1.25 18.93 6.08
C ASP A 184 2.51 19.12 5.24
N ILE A 185 2.34 19.25 3.93
CA ILE A 185 3.45 19.34 2.97
C ILE A 185 3.56 20.77 2.46
N LYS A 186 4.77 21.32 2.53
CA LYS A 186 5.06 22.68 2.05
C LYS A 186 6.32 22.71 1.19
N PRO A 187 6.39 23.65 0.22
CA PRO A 187 7.60 23.86 -0.55
C PRO A 187 8.67 24.57 0.29
N GLU A 188 9.93 24.36 -0.08
CA GLU A 188 11.09 24.97 0.57
C GLU A 188 11.01 26.50 0.58
N SER A 189 10.54 27.13 -0.50
CA SER A 189 10.36 28.57 -0.61
C SER A 189 9.27 29.13 0.32
N GLY A 190 8.35 28.29 0.81
CA GLY A 190 7.18 28.74 1.60
C GLY A 190 6.05 29.35 0.77
N PHE A 191 6.19 29.40 -0.56
CA PHE A 191 5.16 29.93 -1.45
C PHE A 191 4.33 28.79 -2.03
N TYR A 192 3.02 28.86 -1.83
CA TYR A 192 2.06 28.03 -2.56
C TYR A 192 1.61 28.81 -3.81
N GLU A 193 2.01 28.36 -4.99
CA GLU A 193 1.28 28.72 -6.20
C GLU A 193 -0.01 27.89 -6.22
N GLY A 194 -1.12 28.56 -5.91
CA GLY A 194 -2.45 27.97 -5.86
C GLY A 194 -3.03 27.62 -7.22
#